data_a4a702985832113e5c463c969a37b175
#
_entry.id   a4a702985832113e5c463c969a37b175
#
_cell.length_a   1.000
_cell.length_b   1.000
_cell.length_c   1.000
_cell.angle_alpha   90.00
_cell.angle_beta   90.00
_cell.angle_gamma   90.00
#
_symmetry.space_group_name_H-M   'P 1'
#
loop_
_entity.id
_entity.type
_entity.pdbx_description
1 polymer ?
#
loop_
_entity_poly.entity_id
_entity_poly.type
_entity_poly.pdbx_seq_one_letter_code
_entity_poly.pdbx_strand_id
1 'polypeptide(L)'
;MAKRLAEAGTELTLYDINRDRLATFPKADTATTPADTARNTEIVFSSIPDDAALQNIVEGENGLAAALQPGQVFVEMSTVSPQASARVADTLARGVLYLRCPVSGSTATAESGTLTLFCSGPQEALARAAPLLDRLGSKRLHFGAAEEARVIKLLVNMVVVATPALLAEALAFGARHGLDWTTMVDALAGSVVASPLLAYKTEMLKARDWQAAASIDLVAKNLDLALEAGRGAVPMPLTALVRQLAAALQASGEGELDFFRLATWPERMTRGH
;
A
#
# COMPACT_ATOMS: atom_id res chain seq x y z
N MET A 1 3.66 -1.89 11.48
CA MET A 1 3.36 -3.34 11.60
C MET A 1 4.32 -4.01 12.56
N ALA A 2 5.64 -4.05 12.34
CA ALA A 2 6.60 -4.65 13.28
C ALA A 2 6.42 -4.18 14.72
N LYS A 3 6.22 -2.86 14.94
CA LYS A 3 5.93 -2.29 16.27
C LYS A 3 4.73 -2.96 16.96
N ARG A 4 3.63 -3.19 16.22
CA ARG A 4 2.43 -3.86 16.77
C ARG A 4 2.70 -5.31 17.19
N LEU A 5 3.49 -6.03 16.40
CA LEU A 5 3.88 -7.41 16.74
C LEU A 5 4.79 -7.43 17.98
N ALA A 6 5.76 -6.50 18.05
CA ALA A 6 6.62 -6.36 19.22
C ALA A 6 5.83 -6.02 20.49
N GLU A 7 4.89 -5.07 20.43
CA GLU A 7 4.01 -4.69 21.54
C GLU A 7 3.09 -5.84 21.98
N ALA A 8 2.75 -6.75 21.07
CA ALA A 8 1.99 -7.96 21.37
C ALA A 8 2.85 -9.09 21.98
N GLY A 9 4.15 -8.83 22.22
CA GLY A 9 5.06 -9.82 22.82
C GLY A 9 5.60 -10.86 21.84
N THR A 10 5.50 -10.62 20.52
CA THR A 10 6.08 -11.52 19.51
C THR A 10 7.60 -11.36 19.52
N GLU A 11 8.33 -12.44 19.56
CA GLU A 11 9.78 -12.44 19.32
C GLU A 11 10.04 -12.14 17.84
N LEU A 12 10.88 -11.13 17.59
CA LEU A 12 11.14 -10.64 16.24
C LEU A 12 12.62 -10.64 15.91
N THR A 13 12.94 -11.12 14.71
CA THR A 13 14.23 -10.88 14.05
C THR A 13 13.99 -9.93 12.89
N LEU A 14 14.61 -8.74 12.91
CA LEU A 14 14.32 -7.66 11.98
C LEU A 14 15.48 -7.41 11.01
N TYR A 15 15.13 -7.15 9.76
CA TYR A 15 16.04 -6.64 8.74
C TYR A 15 15.45 -5.39 8.09
N ASP A 16 16.26 -4.36 7.93
CA ASP A 16 15.97 -3.17 7.10
C ASP A 16 17.29 -2.69 6.50
N ILE A 17 17.27 -2.23 5.23
CA ILE A 17 18.44 -1.60 4.59
C ILE A 17 18.84 -0.33 5.30
N ASN A 18 17.88 0.40 5.90
CA ASN A 18 18.13 1.53 6.78
C ASN A 18 18.26 1.03 8.24
N ARG A 19 19.49 0.87 8.67
CA ARG A 19 19.83 0.38 10.02
C ARG A 19 19.28 1.24 11.15
N ASP A 20 19.09 2.54 10.94
CA ASP A 20 18.56 3.44 11.97
C ASP A 20 17.13 3.08 12.37
N ARG A 21 16.36 2.50 11.46
CA ARG A 21 15.02 2.00 11.76
C ARG A 21 15.02 0.85 12.76
N LEU A 22 16.06 0.02 12.76
CA LEU A 22 16.18 -1.12 13.67
C LEU A 22 16.44 -0.64 15.11
N ALA A 23 17.09 0.50 15.31
CA ALA A 23 17.35 1.07 16.63
C ALA A 23 16.08 1.38 17.43
N THR A 24 14.91 1.51 16.74
CA THR A 24 13.62 1.71 17.40
C THR A 24 13.06 0.43 18.05
N PHE A 25 13.73 -0.71 17.88
CA PHE A 25 13.34 -2.02 18.41
C PHE A 25 14.41 -2.66 19.29
N PRO A 26 14.70 -2.09 20.48
CA PRO A 26 15.84 -2.51 21.30
C PRO A 26 15.76 -3.94 21.86
N LYS A 27 14.58 -4.56 21.78
CA LYS A 27 14.32 -5.94 22.26
C LYS A 27 14.23 -6.97 21.14
N ALA A 28 14.31 -6.53 19.87
CA ALA A 28 14.25 -7.44 18.74
C ALA A 28 15.66 -7.83 18.32
N ASP A 29 15.84 -9.05 17.86
CA ASP A 29 17.06 -9.46 17.19
C ASP A 29 17.19 -8.78 15.83
N THR A 30 18.39 -8.53 15.38
CA THR A 30 18.68 -7.90 14.09
C THR A 30 19.40 -8.86 13.16
N ALA A 31 18.87 -9.01 11.95
CA ALA A 31 19.48 -9.76 10.87
C ALA A 31 20.42 -8.84 10.05
N THR A 32 21.44 -9.42 9.44
CA THR A 32 22.37 -8.72 8.54
C THR A 32 21.95 -8.85 7.08
N THR A 33 21.19 -9.88 6.75
CA THR A 33 20.69 -10.19 5.40
C THR A 33 19.21 -10.60 5.46
N PRO A 34 18.47 -10.54 4.33
CA PRO A 34 17.14 -11.11 4.27
C PRO A 34 17.11 -12.61 4.66
N ALA A 35 18.09 -13.40 4.20
CA ALA A 35 18.20 -14.82 4.50
C ALA A 35 18.28 -15.09 6.02
N ASP A 36 18.95 -14.23 6.78
CA ASP A 36 19.07 -14.41 8.23
C ASP A 36 17.72 -14.32 8.95
N THR A 37 16.73 -13.59 8.40
CA THR A 37 15.39 -13.49 8.98
C THR A 37 14.60 -14.80 8.89
N ALA A 38 14.97 -15.68 7.98
CA ALA A 38 14.32 -16.98 7.81
C ALA A 38 14.88 -18.07 8.74
N ARG A 39 16.02 -17.81 9.40
CA ARG A 39 16.64 -18.78 10.31
C ARG A 39 15.85 -18.86 11.62
N ASN A 40 15.54 -20.08 12.03
CA ASN A 40 14.82 -20.35 13.29
C ASN A 40 13.47 -19.63 13.42
N THR A 41 12.83 -19.33 12.29
CA THR A 41 11.57 -18.58 12.20
C THR A 41 10.54 -19.41 11.48
N GLU A 42 9.32 -19.46 11.99
CA GLU A 42 8.22 -20.16 11.31
C GLU A 42 7.57 -19.32 10.23
N ILE A 43 7.54 -18.00 10.43
CA ILE A 43 6.82 -17.05 9.57
C ILE A 43 7.71 -15.83 9.32
N VAL A 44 7.96 -15.54 8.05
CA VAL A 44 8.66 -14.32 7.61
C VAL A 44 7.65 -13.35 7.03
N PHE A 45 7.68 -12.10 7.49
CA PHE A 45 6.90 -11.00 6.93
C PHE A 45 7.79 -10.06 6.11
N SER A 46 7.30 -9.59 4.96
CA SER A 46 7.94 -8.49 4.22
C SER A 46 6.98 -7.33 3.97
N SER A 47 7.52 -6.11 4.01
CA SER A 47 6.82 -4.89 3.62
C SER A 47 7.85 -3.93 3.02
N ILE A 48 7.91 -3.89 1.70
CA ILE A 48 8.96 -3.25 0.90
C ILE A 48 8.34 -2.32 -0.15
N PRO A 49 9.13 -1.39 -0.75
CA PRO A 49 8.57 -0.32 -1.57
C PRO A 49 8.03 -0.75 -2.95
N ASP A 50 8.67 -1.72 -3.62
CA ASP A 50 8.43 -2.01 -5.04
C ASP A 50 8.85 -3.42 -5.46
N ASP A 51 8.65 -3.73 -6.76
CA ASP A 51 8.98 -5.03 -7.37
C ASP A 51 10.48 -5.33 -7.33
N ALA A 52 11.32 -4.31 -7.53
CA ALA A 52 12.77 -4.50 -7.52
C ALA A 52 13.27 -4.86 -6.11
N ALA A 53 12.74 -4.21 -5.09
CA ALA A 53 13.03 -4.54 -3.70
C ALA A 53 12.53 -5.95 -3.34
N LEU A 54 11.34 -6.37 -3.84
CA LEU A 54 10.82 -7.72 -3.64
C LEU A 54 11.76 -8.76 -4.28
N GLN A 55 12.16 -8.52 -5.52
CA GLN A 55 13.09 -9.41 -6.21
C GLN A 55 14.42 -9.50 -5.45
N ASN A 56 14.95 -8.37 -5.01
CA ASN A 56 16.23 -8.33 -4.30
C ASN A 56 16.19 -9.08 -2.96
N ILE A 57 15.14 -8.92 -2.14
CA ILE A 57 15.05 -9.63 -0.86
C ILE A 57 14.78 -11.12 -1.03
N VAL A 58 14.22 -11.57 -2.17
CA VAL A 58 13.93 -12.98 -2.42
C VAL A 58 15.08 -13.66 -3.17
N GLU A 59 15.51 -13.08 -4.30
CA GLU A 59 16.43 -13.69 -5.26
C GLU A 59 17.87 -13.16 -5.16
N GLY A 60 18.12 -12.10 -4.37
CA GLY A 60 19.46 -11.52 -4.19
C GLY A 60 20.44 -12.50 -3.55
N GLU A 61 21.74 -12.15 -3.53
CA GLU A 61 22.85 -13.01 -3.09
C GLU A 61 22.61 -13.66 -1.72
N ASN A 62 21.96 -12.94 -0.78
CA ASN A 62 21.58 -13.47 0.53
C ASN A 62 20.07 -13.33 0.73
N GLY A 63 19.32 -13.72 -0.30
CA GLY A 63 17.87 -13.61 -0.35
C GLY A 63 17.14 -14.76 0.36
N LEU A 64 15.85 -14.55 0.54
CA LEU A 64 14.98 -15.49 1.24
C LEU A 64 14.85 -16.84 0.52
N ALA A 65 14.94 -16.88 -0.82
CA ALA A 65 14.77 -18.11 -1.58
C ALA A 65 15.83 -19.18 -1.24
N ALA A 66 17.05 -18.74 -0.87
CA ALA A 66 18.13 -19.66 -0.46
C ALA A 66 17.99 -20.15 0.99
N ALA A 67 17.19 -19.47 1.81
CA ALA A 67 17.11 -19.72 3.26
C ALA A 67 15.78 -20.34 3.71
N LEU A 68 14.67 -19.98 3.07
CA LEU A 68 13.35 -20.51 3.40
C LEU A 68 13.27 -22.01 3.16
N GLN A 69 12.73 -22.71 4.14
CA GLN A 69 12.60 -24.16 4.12
C GLN A 69 11.14 -24.59 3.90
N PRO A 70 10.90 -25.79 3.37
CA PRO A 70 9.56 -26.37 3.30
C PRO A 70 8.85 -26.30 4.66
N GLY A 71 7.61 -25.89 4.63
CA GLY A 71 6.77 -25.68 5.83
C GLY A 71 6.85 -24.28 6.44
N GLN A 72 7.83 -23.44 6.11
CA GLN A 72 7.81 -22.05 6.55
C GLN A 72 6.80 -21.22 5.75
N VAL A 73 6.25 -20.19 6.39
CA VAL A 73 5.31 -19.26 5.76
C VAL A 73 6.03 -17.96 5.41
N PHE A 74 5.92 -17.54 4.15
CA PHE A 74 6.34 -16.20 3.72
C PHE A 74 5.12 -15.33 3.47
N VAL A 75 4.90 -14.32 4.29
CA VAL A 75 3.79 -13.34 4.20
C VAL A 75 4.32 -12.05 3.58
N GLU A 76 3.89 -11.75 2.37
CA GLU A 76 4.32 -10.55 1.66
C GLU A 76 3.20 -9.52 1.63
N MET A 77 3.43 -8.33 2.26
CA MET A 77 2.40 -7.33 2.56
C MET A 77 2.48 -6.06 1.71
N SER A 78 3.41 -6.01 0.77
CA SER A 78 3.65 -4.82 -0.07
C SER A 78 2.62 -4.66 -1.18
N THR A 79 2.63 -3.49 -1.82
CA THR A 79 1.94 -3.27 -3.09
C THR A 79 2.95 -3.44 -4.23
N VAL A 80 2.91 -4.60 -4.85
CA VAL A 80 3.77 -5.04 -5.95
C VAL A 80 2.91 -5.58 -7.10
N SER A 81 3.52 -5.75 -8.27
CA SER A 81 2.83 -6.31 -9.43
C SER A 81 2.47 -7.78 -9.24
N PRO A 82 1.34 -8.25 -9.82
CA PRO A 82 1.04 -9.68 -9.87
C PRO A 82 2.15 -10.50 -10.53
N GLN A 83 2.81 -9.93 -11.56
CA GLN A 83 3.89 -10.59 -12.29
C GLN A 83 5.14 -10.80 -11.41
N ALA A 84 5.58 -9.79 -10.65
CA ALA A 84 6.69 -9.92 -9.72
C ALA A 84 6.37 -10.93 -8.62
N SER A 85 5.15 -10.89 -8.09
CA SER A 85 4.68 -11.81 -7.06
C SER A 85 4.59 -13.27 -7.55
N ALA A 86 4.14 -13.49 -8.78
CA ALA A 86 4.12 -14.84 -9.40
C ALA A 86 5.54 -15.40 -9.57
N ARG A 87 6.50 -14.57 -10.03
CA ARG A 87 7.92 -15.00 -10.12
C ARG A 87 8.49 -15.42 -8.76
N VAL A 88 8.16 -14.69 -7.70
CA VAL A 88 8.54 -15.08 -6.34
C VAL A 88 7.99 -16.47 -6.00
N ALA A 89 6.71 -16.74 -6.32
CA ALA A 89 6.10 -18.04 -6.08
C ALA A 89 6.83 -19.17 -6.82
N ASP A 90 7.30 -18.91 -8.05
CA ASP A 90 8.05 -19.88 -8.86
C ASP A 90 9.49 -20.11 -8.33
N THR A 91 10.08 -19.07 -7.71
CA THR A 91 11.46 -19.10 -7.20
C THR A 91 11.56 -19.79 -5.85
N LEU A 92 10.53 -19.69 -5.01
CA LEU A 92 10.54 -20.26 -3.67
C LEU A 92 10.60 -21.81 -3.71
N ALA A 93 11.34 -22.39 -2.77
CA ALA A 93 11.47 -23.83 -2.65
C ALA A 93 10.10 -24.50 -2.52
N ARG A 94 9.94 -25.67 -3.14
CA ARG A 94 8.72 -26.46 -3.04
C ARG A 94 8.38 -26.77 -1.59
N GLY A 95 7.16 -26.40 -1.17
CA GLY A 95 6.69 -26.58 0.20
C GLY A 95 6.84 -25.34 1.09
N VAL A 96 7.45 -24.24 0.62
CA VAL A 96 7.31 -22.93 1.25
C VAL A 96 5.90 -22.40 1.01
N LEU A 97 5.25 -21.93 2.07
CA LEU A 97 3.86 -21.47 2.01
C LEU A 97 3.83 -19.95 1.77
N TYR A 98 3.66 -19.54 0.52
CA TYR A 98 3.65 -18.13 0.14
C TYR A 98 2.25 -17.50 0.27
N LEU A 99 2.09 -16.54 1.19
CA LEU A 99 0.86 -15.79 1.41
C LEU A 99 1.04 -14.35 0.93
N ARG A 100 0.30 -13.95 -0.10
CA ARG A 100 0.19 -12.57 -0.52
C ARG A 100 -0.79 -11.88 0.41
N CYS A 101 -0.37 -10.79 1.04
CA CYS A 101 -1.19 -10.10 2.04
C CYS A 101 -1.07 -8.57 1.96
N PRO A 102 -1.25 -7.93 0.77
CA PRO A 102 -1.24 -6.49 0.71
C PRO A 102 -2.32 -5.88 1.60
N VAL A 103 -2.03 -4.67 2.10
CA VAL A 103 -2.86 -4.01 3.11
C VAL A 103 -3.58 -2.79 2.54
N SER A 104 -4.73 -2.47 3.13
CA SER A 104 -5.43 -1.21 2.91
C SER A 104 -5.59 -0.48 4.24
N GLY A 105 -5.17 0.78 4.25
CA GLY A 105 -5.13 1.66 5.41
C GLY A 105 -3.95 2.62 5.32
N SER A 106 -3.74 3.38 6.40
CA SER A 106 -2.65 4.34 6.57
C SER A 106 -1.65 3.89 7.63
N THR A 107 -0.60 4.67 7.87
CA THR A 107 0.31 4.47 9.00
C THR A 107 -0.42 4.42 10.33
N ALA A 108 -1.41 5.31 10.53
CA ALA A 108 -2.23 5.32 11.74
C ALA A 108 -3.03 4.02 11.94
N THR A 109 -3.63 3.47 10.87
CA THR A 109 -4.33 2.18 10.95
C THR A 109 -3.38 1.00 11.14
N ALA A 110 -2.14 1.10 10.62
CA ALA A 110 -1.10 0.10 10.89
C ALA A 110 -0.62 0.14 12.34
N GLU A 111 -0.56 1.32 12.94
CA GLU A 111 -0.20 1.50 14.35
C GLU A 111 -1.32 1.05 15.30
N SER A 112 -2.58 1.31 14.96
CA SER A 112 -3.75 0.86 15.75
C SER A 112 -4.10 -0.61 15.55
N GLY A 113 -3.52 -1.31 14.56
CA GLY A 113 -3.86 -2.70 14.25
C GLY A 113 -5.23 -2.85 13.59
N THR A 114 -5.66 -1.85 12.83
CA THR A 114 -6.98 -1.81 12.17
C THR A 114 -6.91 -1.82 10.65
N LEU A 115 -5.82 -2.35 10.09
CA LEU A 115 -5.68 -2.54 8.64
C LEU A 115 -6.77 -3.49 8.09
N THR A 116 -7.13 -3.29 6.83
CA THR A 116 -7.78 -4.33 6.05
C THR A 116 -6.72 -5.13 5.31
N LEU A 117 -6.72 -6.44 5.50
CA LEU A 117 -5.76 -7.38 4.94
C LEU A 117 -6.41 -8.12 3.77
N PHE A 118 -5.82 -8.02 2.58
CA PHE A 118 -6.24 -8.76 1.40
C PHE A 118 -5.34 -9.97 1.23
N CYS A 119 -5.86 -11.16 1.39
CA CYS A 119 -5.06 -12.38 1.40
C CYS A 119 -5.33 -13.24 0.17
N SER A 120 -4.28 -13.83 -0.41
CA SER A 120 -4.36 -14.96 -1.33
C SER A 120 -3.13 -15.86 -1.19
N GLY A 121 -3.32 -17.15 -1.40
CA GLY A 121 -2.34 -18.18 -1.21
C GLY A 121 -2.93 -19.41 -0.53
N PRO A 122 -2.10 -20.39 -0.13
CA PRO A 122 -2.56 -21.59 0.54
C PRO A 122 -3.35 -21.29 1.83
N GLN A 123 -4.48 -21.96 2.04
CA GLN A 123 -5.27 -21.84 3.26
C GLN A 123 -4.45 -22.18 4.52
N GLU A 124 -3.53 -23.12 4.43
CA GLU A 124 -2.60 -23.47 5.51
C GLU A 124 -1.74 -22.26 5.91
N ALA A 125 -1.19 -21.54 4.92
CA ALA A 125 -0.41 -20.31 5.18
C ALA A 125 -1.22 -19.28 5.93
N LEU A 126 -2.48 -19.05 5.48
CA LEU A 126 -3.39 -18.11 6.10
C LEU A 126 -3.73 -18.53 7.54
N ALA A 127 -4.02 -19.81 7.78
CA ALA A 127 -4.35 -20.32 9.10
C ALA A 127 -3.18 -20.15 10.08
N ARG A 128 -1.96 -20.46 9.65
CA ARG A 128 -0.75 -20.33 10.47
C ARG A 128 -0.38 -18.88 10.76
N ALA A 129 -0.55 -17.98 9.78
CA ALA A 129 -0.27 -16.55 9.96
C ALA A 129 -1.38 -15.81 10.72
N ALA A 130 -2.59 -16.37 10.83
CA ALA A 130 -3.77 -15.72 11.39
C ALA A 130 -3.54 -15.07 12.77
N PRO A 131 -2.90 -15.71 13.76
CA PRO A 131 -2.71 -15.10 15.08
C PRO A 131 -1.89 -13.81 15.04
N LEU A 132 -0.92 -13.70 14.10
CA LEU A 132 -0.12 -12.49 13.91
C LEU A 132 -0.85 -11.47 13.04
N LEU A 133 -1.55 -11.90 12.00
CA LEU A 133 -2.35 -11.03 11.14
C LEU A 133 -3.48 -10.34 11.91
N ASP A 134 -4.11 -11.00 12.88
CA ASP A 134 -5.16 -10.43 13.74
C ASP A 134 -4.64 -9.31 14.66
N ARG A 135 -3.32 -9.22 14.87
CA ARG A 135 -2.69 -8.08 15.56
C ARG A 135 -2.51 -6.86 14.65
N LEU A 136 -2.50 -7.07 13.33
CA LEU A 136 -2.20 -6.03 12.33
C LEU A 136 -3.48 -5.45 11.71
N GLY A 137 -4.55 -6.23 11.62
CA GLY A 137 -5.75 -5.83 10.94
C GLY A 137 -7.03 -6.34 11.58
N SER A 138 -8.06 -5.50 11.55
CA SER A 138 -9.41 -5.83 12.06
C SER A 138 -10.26 -6.59 11.04
N LYS A 139 -9.87 -6.57 9.77
CA LYS A 139 -10.59 -7.24 8.68
C LYS A 139 -9.61 -8.00 7.79
N ARG A 140 -9.87 -9.29 7.59
CA ARG A 140 -9.09 -10.16 6.74
C ARG A 140 -9.99 -10.83 5.71
N LEU A 141 -9.65 -10.67 4.42
CA LEU A 141 -10.41 -11.18 3.29
C LEU A 141 -9.51 -12.08 2.45
N HIS A 142 -9.94 -13.32 2.19
CA HIS A 142 -9.21 -14.27 1.35
C HIS A 142 -9.88 -14.39 -0.02
N PHE A 143 -9.10 -14.24 -1.08
CA PHE A 143 -9.61 -14.10 -2.45
C PHE A 143 -9.24 -15.26 -3.39
N GLY A 144 -8.38 -16.16 -2.97
CA GLY A 144 -7.95 -17.27 -3.83
C GLY A 144 -6.56 -17.80 -3.48
N ALA A 145 -6.00 -18.60 -4.37
CA ALA A 145 -4.76 -19.35 -4.12
C ALA A 145 -3.51 -18.73 -4.76
N ALA A 146 -3.66 -17.73 -5.64
CA ALA A 146 -2.56 -17.15 -6.42
C ALA A 146 -2.46 -15.62 -6.22
N GLU A 147 -2.58 -14.83 -7.28
CA GLU A 147 -2.30 -13.38 -7.28
C GLU A 147 -3.53 -12.51 -7.03
N GLU A 148 -4.67 -13.10 -6.66
CA GLU A 148 -5.95 -12.39 -6.53
C GLU A 148 -5.86 -11.20 -5.56
N ALA A 149 -5.15 -11.35 -4.44
CA ALA A 149 -4.97 -10.27 -3.47
C ALA A 149 -4.20 -9.08 -4.07
N ARG A 150 -3.24 -9.33 -4.98
CA ARG A 150 -2.51 -8.27 -5.71
C ARG A 150 -3.43 -7.49 -6.61
N VAL A 151 -4.24 -8.21 -7.40
CA VAL A 151 -5.23 -7.60 -8.30
C VAL A 151 -6.24 -6.77 -7.52
N ILE A 152 -6.79 -7.31 -6.42
CA ILE A 152 -7.71 -6.58 -5.52
C ILE A 152 -7.05 -5.32 -4.97
N LYS A 153 -5.78 -5.38 -4.55
CA LYS A 153 -5.07 -4.20 -4.04
C LYS A 153 -4.92 -3.12 -5.10
N LEU A 154 -4.58 -3.48 -6.34
CA LEU A 154 -4.49 -2.53 -7.46
C LEU A 154 -5.85 -1.94 -7.81
N LEU A 155 -6.90 -2.76 -7.89
CA LEU A 155 -8.28 -2.33 -8.13
C LEU A 155 -8.73 -1.29 -7.08
N VAL A 156 -8.50 -1.56 -5.80
CA VAL A 156 -8.84 -0.61 -4.71
C VAL A 156 -8.04 0.69 -4.88
N ASN A 157 -6.75 0.59 -5.18
CA ASN A 157 -5.91 1.77 -5.35
C ASN A 157 -6.32 2.64 -6.55
N MET A 158 -6.77 2.05 -7.66
CA MET A 158 -7.33 2.81 -8.80
C MET A 158 -8.49 3.71 -8.36
N VAL A 159 -9.43 3.17 -7.58
CA VAL A 159 -10.59 3.94 -7.08
C VAL A 159 -10.15 4.99 -6.05
N VAL A 160 -9.28 4.61 -5.11
CA VAL A 160 -8.74 5.50 -4.06
C VAL A 160 -8.07 6.72 -4.68
N VAL A 161 -7.21 6.54 -5.69
CA VAL A 161 -6.43 7.63 -6.28
C VAL A 161 -7.27 8.46 -7.26
N ALA A 162 -8.27 7.88 -7.91
CA ALA A 162 -9.20 8.62 -8.77
C ALA A 162 -10.13 9.55 -7.96
N THR A 163 -10.40 9.22 -6.70
CA THR A 163 -11.33 10.00 -5.85
C THR A 163 -10.95 11.49 -5.76
N PRO A 164 -9.74 11.89 -5.34
CA PRO A 164 -9.40 13.32 -5.26
C PRO A 164 -9.37 14.01 -6.62
N ALA A 165 -9.08 13.32 -7.73
CA ALA A 165 -9.12 13.89 -9.06
C ALA A 165 -10.57 14.23 -9.46
N LEU A 166 -11.55 13.37 -9.14
CA LEU A 166 -12.98 13.66 -9.36
C LEU A 166 -13.47 14.79 -8.44
N LEU A 167 -13.06 14.78 -7.17
CA LEU A 167 -13.40 15.87 -6.22
C LEU A 167 -12.87 17.20 -6.71
N ALA A 168 -11.71 17.26 -7.35
CA ALA A 168 -11.10 18.47 -7.88
C ALA A 168 -12.03 19.20 -8.87
N GLU A 169 -12.64 18.49 -9.79
CA GLU A 169 -13.56 19.07 -10.78
C GLU A 169 -14.84 19.56 -10.10
N ALA A 170 -15.41 18.79 -9.18
CA ALA A 170 -16.60 19.17 -8.43
C ALA A 170 -16.36 20.40 -7.57
N LEU A 171 -15.23 20.48 -6.86
CA LEU A 171 -14.86 21.63 -6.03
C LEU A 171 -14.57 22.87 -6.88
N ALA A 172 -13.89 22.74 -8.01
CA ALA A 172 -13.65 23.85 -8.94
C ALA A 172 -14.96 24.37 -9.54
N PHE A 173 -15.90 23.46 -9.90
CA PHE A 173 -17.23 23.85 -10.35
C PHE A 173 -17.99 24.66 -9.29
N GLY A 174 -18.05 24.18 -8.06
CA GLY A 174 -18.72 24.90 -6.97
C GLY A 174 -18.07 26.25 -6.65
N ALA A 175 -16.74 26.32 -6.64
CA ALA A 175 -15.99 27.56 -6.45
C ALA A 175 -16.30 28.60 -7.55
N ARG A 176 -16.48 28.18 -8.80
CA ARG A 176 -16.89 29.04 -9.91
C ARG A 176 -18.27 29.63 -9.71
N HIS A 177 -19.14 28.99 -8.94
CA HIS A 177 -20.47 29.46 -8.54
C HIS A 177 -20.50 30.19 -7.19
N GLY A 178 -19.33 30.54 -6.63
CA GLY A 178 -19.21 31.32 -5.41
C GLY A 178 -19.39 30.55 -4.11
N LEU A 179 -19.33 29.18 -4.16
CA LEU A 179 -19.39 28.36 -2.96
C LEU A 179 -18.06 28.36 -2.21
N ASP A 180 -18.14 28.41 -0.90
CA ASP A 180 -16.97 28.29 -0.03
C ASP A 180 -16.40 26.88 -0.01
N TRP A 181 -15.07 26.78 0.04
CA TRP A 181 -14.33 25.50 0.02
C TRP A 181 -14.76 24.54 1.14
N THR A 182 -14.81 25.03 2.39
CA THR A 182 -15.17 24.22 3.55
C THR A 182 -16.61 23.71 3.46
N THR A 183 -17.53 24.60 3.04
CA THR A 183 -18.94 24.26 2.81
C THR A 183 -19.10 23.17 1.77
N MET A 184 -18.33 23.21 0.68
CA MET A 184 -18.37 22.17 -0.35
C MET A 184 -17.82 20.83 0.15
N VAL A 185 -16.71 20.85 0.90
CA VAL A 185 -16.15 19.65 1.50
C VAL A 185 -17.12 19.00 2.48
N ASP A 186 -17.80 19.80 3.33
CA ASP A 186 -18.82 19.31 4.27
C ASP A 186 -20.02 18.69 3.54
N ALA A 187 -20.49 19.34 2.47
CA ALA A 187 -21.59 18.82 1.67
C ALA A 187 -21.25 17.48 1.03
N LEU A 188 -20.04 17.32 0.49
CA LEU A 188 -19.56 16.04 -0.07
C LEU A 188 -19.42 14.98 1.01
N ALA A 189 -18.84 15.32 2.15
CA ALA A 189 -18.65 14.38 3.27
C ALA A 189 -19.98 13.95 3.92
N GLY A 190 -21.02 14.80 3.87
CA GLY A 190 -22.37 14.51 4.38
C GLY A 190 -23.34 13.91 3.37
N SER A 191 -22.91 13.66 2.13
CA SER A 191 -23.79 13.22 1.03
C SER A 191 -23.64 11.70 0.75
N VAL A 192 -24.40 11.23 -0.25
CA VAL A 192 -24.35 9.82 -0.72
C VAL A 192 -22.98 9.40 -1.27
N VAL A 193 -22.11 10.34 -1.65
CA VAL A 193 -20.75 10.06 -2.10
C VAL A 193 -19.74 9.99 -0.93
N ALA A 194 -20.21 10.14 0.31
CA ALA A 194 -19.40 9.94 1.50
C ALA A 194 -18.80 8.53 1.52
N SER A 195 -17.56 8.43 1.94
CA SER A 195 -16.84 7.18 2.08
C SER A 195 -15.89 7.24 3.28
N PRO A 196 -15.44 6.10 3.82
CA PRO A 196 -14.40 6.09 4.86
C PRO A 196 -13.13 6.84 4.43
N LEU A 197 -12.77 6.79 3.15
CA LEU A 197 -11.65 7.55 2.60
C LEU A 197 -11.89 9.06 2.69
N LEU A 198 -13.06 9.53 2.24
CA LEU A 198 -13.39 10.95 2.29
C LEU A 198 -13.50 11.44 3.73
N ALA A 199 -14.16 10.70 4.62
CA ALA A 199 -14.26 11.03 6.03
C ALA A 199 -12.87 11.19 6.70
N TYR A 200 -11.95 10.26 6.41
CA TYR A 200 -10.56 10.33 6.90
C TYR A 200 -9.81 11.56 6.38
N LYS A 201 -10.13 12.06 5.19
CA LYS A 201 -9.45 13.17 4.53
C LYS A 201 -10.17 14.53 4.67
N THR A 202 -11.34 14.57 5.29
CA THR A 202 -12.16 15.77 5.38
C THR A 202 -11.42 16.95 6.02
N GLU A 203 -10.82 16.76 7.19
CA GLU A 203 -10.12 17.86 7.89
C GLU A 203 -8.85 18.31 7.15
N MET A 204 -8.12 17.38 6.55
CA MET A 204 -6.98 17.69 5.66
C MET A 204 -7.43 18.56 4.47
N LEU A 205 -8.54 18.19 3.82
CA LEU A 205 -9.10 18.95 2.70
C LEU A 205 -9.51 20.36 3.14
N LYS A 206 -10.23 20.51 4.27
CA LYS A 206 -10.66 21.80 4.81
C LYS A 206 -9.47 22.69 5.13
N ALA A 207 -8.48 22.17 5.83
CA ALA A 207 -7.27 22.89 6.22
C ALA A 207 -6.31 23.14 5.05
N ARG A 208 -6.50 22.45 3.91
CA ARG A 208 -5.54 22.41 2.81
C ARG A 208 -4.13 22.00 3.29
N ASP A 209 -4.06 21.13 4.29
CA ASP A 209 -2.83 20.58 4.83
C ASP A 209 -2.49 19.29 4.06
N TRP A 210 -1.39 19.33 3.29
CA TRP A 210 -1.00 18.25 2.42
C TRP A 210 0.13 17.39 3.01
N GLN A 211 0.21 17.32 4.33
CA GLN A 211 1.14 16.37 4.98
C GLN A 211 0.76 14.94 4.63
N ALA A 212 1.71 14.20 4.05
CA ALA A 212 1.41 12.91 3.46
C ALA A 212 1.19 11.81 4.49
N ALA A 213 0.01 11.17 4.44
CA ALA A 213 -0.19 9.82 4.93
C ALA A 213 0.09 8.77 3.82
N ALA A 214 -0.11 9.19 2.56
CA ALA A 214 0.35 8.49 1.35
C ALA A 214 0.73 9.56 0.31
N SER A 215 1.97 9.50 -0.17
CA SER A 215 2.49 10.51 -1.08
C SER A 215 1.99 10.32 -2.51
N ILE A 216 2.06 11.39 -3.33
CA ILE A 216 1.80 11.34 -4.76
C ILE A 216 2.72 10.32 -5.43
N ASP A 217 4.01 10.26 -5.05
CA ASP A 217 4.97 9.31 -5.60
C ASP A 217 4.54 7.86 -5.36
N LEU A 218 4.08 7.56 -4.15
CA LEU A 218 3.59 6.23 -3.80
C LEU A 218 2.37 5.83 -4.63
N VAL A 219 1.39 6.73 -4.76
CA VAL A 219 0.17 6.39 -5.51
C VAL A 219 0.40 6.39 -7.02
N ALA A 220 1.31 7.22 -7.54
CA ALA A 220 1.73 7.19 -8.93
C ALA A 220 2.31 5.80 -9.30
N LYS A 221 3.24 5.28 -8.49
CA LYS A 221 3.74 3.91 -8.63
C LYS A 221 2.60 2.88 -8.65
N ASN A 222 1.63 2.99 -7.74
CA ASN A 222 0.51 2.05 -7.68
C ASN A 222 -0.37 2.09 -8.95
N LEU A 223 -0.57 3.29 -9.54
CA LEU A 223 -1.26 3.41 -10.82
C LEU A 223 -0.45 2.84 -11.98
N ASP A 224 0.88 3.01 -11.97
CA ASP A 224 1.77 2.40 -12.98
C ASP A 224 1.67 0.88 -12.94
N LEU A 225 1.67 0.26 -11.76
CA LEU A 225 1.46 -1.18 -11.59
C LEU A 225 0.10 -1.63 -12.14
N ALA A 226 -0.97 -0.86 -11.90
CA ALA A 226 -2.30 -1.19 -12.40
C ALA A 226 -2.38 -1.07 -13.93
N LEU A 227 -1.83 0.01 -14.51
CA LEU A 227 -1.79 0.24 -15.95
C LEU A 227 -0.97 -0.84 -16.67
N GLU A 228 0.18 -1.23 -16.10
CA GLU A 228 1.00 -2.29 -16.64
C GLU A 228 0.28 -3.66 -16.60
N ALA A 229 -0.33 -3.99 -15.46
CA ALA A 229 -1.07 -5.24 -15.31
C ALA A 229 -2.27 -5.38 -16.27
N GLY A 230 -2.89 -4.25 -16.66
CA GLY A 230 -4.01 -4.22 -17.61
C GLY A 230 -3.59 -3.98 -19.07
N ARG A 231 -2.31 -3.79 -19.36
CA ARG A 231 -1.81 -3.43 -20.70
C ARG A 231 -2.23 -4.46 -21.75
N GLY A 232 -2.87 -3.96 -22.81
CA GLY A 232 -3.34 -4.80 -23.92
C GLY A 232 -4.58 -5.65 -23.65
N ALA A 233 -5.10 -5.65 -22.41
CA ALA A 233 -6.25 -6.45 -22.01
C ALA A 233 -7.47 -5.60 -21.59
N VAL A 234 -7.25 -4.49 -20.88
CA VAL A 234 -8.32 -3.65 -20.34
C VAL A 234 -8.08 -2.18 -20.67
N PRO A 235 -9.00 -1.47 -21.36
CA PRO A 235 -8.95 -0.03 -21.50
C PRO A 235 -9.10 0.67 -20.16
N MET A 236 -8.13 1.50 -19.76
CA MET A 236 -8.13 2.23 -18.48
C MET A 236 -7.87 3.75 -18.66
N PRO A 237 -8.72 4.47 -19.45
CA PRO A 237 -8.50 5.88 -19.75
C PRO A 237 -8.53 6.77 -18.51
N LEU A 238 -9.41 6.52 -17.54
CA LEU A 238 -9.49 7.31 -16.31
C LEU A 238 -8.24 7.12 -15.44
N THR A 239 -7.78 5.89 -15.28
CA THR A 239 -6.54 5.60 -14.52
C THR A 239 -5.33 6.28 -15.17
N ALA A 240 -5.23 6.22 -16.50
CA ALA A 240 -4.16 6.87 -17.27
C ALA A 240 -4.22 8.40 -17.10
N LEU A 241 -5.39 9.01 -17.17
CA LEU A 241 -5.58 10.45 -16.94
C LEU A 241 -5.13 10.84 -15.53
N VAL A 242 -5.61 10.14 -14.50
CA VAL A 242 -5.24 10.43 -13.10
C VAL A 242 -3.73 10.25 -12.89
N ARG A 243 -3.12 9.26 -13.54
CA ARG A 243 -1.65 9.08 -13.51
C ARG A 243 -0.92 10.27 -14.14
N GLN A 244 -1.44 10.87 -15.23
CA GLN A 244 -0.86 12.08 -15.83
C GLN A 244 -1.00 13.30 -14.91
N LEU A 245 -2.14 13.45 -14.21
CA LEU A 245 -2.31 14.50 -13.22
C LEU A 245 -1.30 14.36 -12.06
N ALA A 246 -1.08 13.13 -11.57
CA ALA A 246 -0.06 12.86 -10.58
C ALA A 246 1.35 13.20 -11.10
N ALA A 247 1.67 12.86 -12.38
CA ALA A 247 2.94 13.22 -13.01
C ALA A 247 3.16 14.73 -13.08
N ALA A 248 2.11 15.52 -13.37
CA ALA A 248 2.20 16.97 -13.37
C ALA A 248 2.54 17.54 -11.99
N LEU A 249 1.98 16.96 -10.91
CA LEU A 249 2.33 17.35 -9.54
C LEU A 249 3.75 16.94 -9.17
N GLN A 250 4.20 15.75 -9.56
CA GLN A 250 5.59 15.30 -9.40
C GLN A 250 6.57 16.25 -10.09
N ALA A 251 6.30 16.63 -11.34
CA ALA A 251 7.12 17.58 -12.10
C ALA A 251 7.19 18.98 -11.46
N SER A 252 6.17 19.33 -10.64
CA SER A 252 6.14 20.57 -9.85
C SER A 252 6.83 20.45 -8.49
N GLY A 253 7.50 19.33 -8.19
CA GLY A 253 8.17 19.10 -6.92
C GLY A 253 7.24 18.74 -5.75
N GLU A 254 6.00 18.30 -6.04
CA GLU A 254 5.00 17.97 -5.01
C GLU A 254 4.83 16.46 -4.78
N GLY A 255 5.77 15.64 -5.28
CA GLY A 255 5.72 14.18 -5.19
C GLY A 255 5.61 13.63 -3.77
N GLU A 256 6.20 14.29 -2.79
CA GLU A 256 6.16 13.91 -1.38
C GLU A 256 4.90 14.35 -0.64
N LEU A 257 4.07 15.24 -1.23
CA LEU A 257 2.80 15.67 -0.62
C LEU A 257 1.75 14.57 -0.68
N ASP A 258 0.73 14.69 0.18
CA ASP A 258 -0.41 13.76 0.19
C ASP A 258 -1.14 13.76 -1.17
N PHE A 259 -1.52 12.59 -1.64
CA PHE A 259 -2.16 12.43 -2.94
C PHE A 259 -3.52 13.16 -3.05
N PHE A 260 -4.16 13.52 -1.96
CA PHE A 260 -5.33 14.41 -1.98
C PHE A 260 -5.01 15.83 -2.44
N ARG A 261 -3.74 16.18 -2.57
CA ARG A 261 -3.31 17.39 -3.29
C ARG A 261 -3.87 17.43 -4.73
N LEU A 262 -4.17 16.28 -5.33
CA LEU A 262 -4.89 16.18 -6.60
C LEU A 262 -6.25 16.91 -6.57
N ALA A 263 -6.90 17.07 -5.42
CA ALA A 263 -8.18 17.77 -5.32
C ALA A 263 -8.10 19.27 -5.70
N THR A 264 -6.91 19.81 -5.85
CA THR A 264 -6.69 21.25 -6.20
C THR A 264 -6.03 21.44 -7.57
N TRP A 265 -5.88 20.38 -8.38
CA TRP A 265 -5.18 20.50 -9.67
C TRP A 265 -5.83 21.55 -10.62
N PRO A 266 -7.18 21.77 -10.69
CA PRO A 266 -7.76 22.76 -11.58
C PRO A 266 -7.38 24.20 -11.23
N GLU A 267 -7.08 24.49 -9.96
CA GLU A 267 -6.67 25.84 -9.51
C GLU A 267 -5.37 26.30 -10.19
N ARG A 268 -4.54 25.36 -10.66
CA ARG A 268 -3.29 25.65 -11.37
C ARG A 268 -3.53 26.08 -12.80
N MET A 269 -4.57 25.53 -13.43
CA MET A 269 -4.94 25.87 -14.81
C MET A 269 -5.54 27.28 -14.91
N THR A 270 -6.12 27.80 -13.79
CA THR A 270 -6.80 29.10 -13.78
C THR A 270 -5.93 30.25 -13.26
N ARG A 271 -4.78 29.98 -12.63
CA ARG A 271 -3.85 31.00 -12.12
C ARG A 271 -2.89 31.56 -13.18
N GLY A 272 -2.99 31.15 -14.41
CA GLY A 272 -2.16 31.58 -15.54
C GLY A 272 -2.83 32.65 -16.44
N HIS A 273 -3.91 33.29 -15.97
CA HIS A 273 -4.58 34.37 -16.68
C HIS A 273 -4.81 35.58 -15.78
#